data_6387ac5dcac0c7fa75f65d3770e7ea4f
#
_entry.id   6387ac5dcac0c7fa75f65d3770e7ea4f
#
_cell.length_a   1.000
_cell.length_b   1.000
_cell.length_c   1.000
_cell.angle_alpha   90.00
_cell.angle_beta   90.00
_cell.angle_gamma   90.00
#
_symmetry.space_group_name_H-M   'P 1'
#
loop_
_entity.id
_entity.type
_entity.pdbx_description
1 polymer ?
#
loop_
_entity_poly.entity_id
_entity_poly.type
_entity_poly.pdbx_seq_one_letter_code
_entity_poly.pdbx_strand_id
1 'polypeptide(L)'
;MEELKLIHIKDIQKNPYQPRKDFPEEKIKELAQSIKENGLIQPIIVRQSPVIGYEILAGERRYRASILAGLSEVPVIVKNLSDQDMMLHSIIENLQREDLNPVEEAKSYQSLIDKGFTHAEIAEKMGKSRPYITNLVRLLTLPDDILIEVENGRLSQAHARLLIQLSNKEQSKLLARIQSEDLSVRQVERLLQEKKKKIVKEKDHFIKEEEEALKKILGLDVDIKLQKKDAGKITISFQNQEEYQRFINSLK
;
A
#
# COMPACT_ATOMS: atom_id res chain seq x y z
N MET A 1 -4.82 1.57 -34.02
CA MET A 1 -5.96 0.75 -34.52
C MET A 1 -5.71 -0.69 -34.08
N GLU A 2 -6.75 -1.39 -33.66
CA GLU A 2 -6.69 -2.82 -33.37
C GLU A 2 -6.90 -3.60 -34.66
N GLU A 3 -5.99 -4.48 -35.04
CA GLU A 3 -6.03 -5.22 -36.28
C GLU A 3 -6.09 -6.72 -35.99
N LEU A 4 -7.11 -7.39 -36.48
CA LEU A 4 -7.25 -8.85 -36.41
C LEU A 4 -6.39 -9.49 -37.49
N LYS A 5 -5.47 -10.37 -37.09
CA LYS A 5 -4.58 -11.11 -38.02
C LYS A 5 -4.53 -12.58 -37.65
N LEU A 6 -4.25 -13.42 -38.64
CA LEU A 6 -3.80 -14.80 -38.42
C LEU A 6 -2.27 -14.80 -38.38
N ILE A 7 -1.70 -15.33 -37.29
CA ILE A 7 -0.26 -15.35 -37.06
C ILE A 7 0.17 -16.77 -36.74
N HIS A 8 1.34 -17.18 -37.26
CA HIS A 8 1.95 -18.44 -36.90
C HIS A 8 2.24 -18.51 -35.41
N ILE A 9 1.83 -19.61 -34.76
CA ILE A 9 1.97 -19.79 -33.33
C ILE A 9 3.44 -19.74 -32.86
N LYS A 10 4.38 -20.08 -33.77
CA LYS A 10 5.84 -20.02 -33.54
C LYS A 10 6.36 -18.59 -33.44
N ASP A 11 5.67 -17.61 -34.02
CA ASP A 11 6.06 -16.20 -34.01
C ASP A 11 5.55 -15.48 -32.76
N ILE A 12 4.79 -16.19 -31.90
CA ILE A 12 4.22 -15.65 -30.67
C ILE A 12 5.07 -16.11 -29.49
N GLN A 13 5.54 -15.14 -28.69
CA GLN A 13 6.32 -15.36 -27.49
C GLN A 13 5.51 -15.05 -26.22
N LYS A 14 5.89 -15.71 -25.13
CA LYS A 14 5.29 -15.46 -23.82
C LYS A 14 5.64 -14.06 -23.32
N ASN A 15 4.73 -13.46 -22.57
CA ASN A 15 4.96 -12.20 -21.91
C ASN A 15 6.06 -12.36 -20.84
N PRO A 16 7.21 -11.66 -20.93
CA PRO A 16 8.27 -11.73 -19.93
C PRO A 16 7.85 -11.16 -18.57
N TYR A 17 6.80 -10.34 -18.53
CA TYR A 17 6.26 -9.70 -17.32
C TYR A 17 5.05 -10.43 -16.73
N GLN A 18 4.71 -11.64 -17.22
CA GLN A 18 3.54 -12.39 -16.75
C GLN A 18 3.74 -12.89 -15.31
N PRO A 19 2.95 -12.41 -14.34
CA PRO A 19 3.11 -12.79 -12.93
C PRO A 19 2.59 -14.19 -12.64
N ARG A 20 1.62 -14.68 -13.42
CA ARG A 20 0.99 -15.99 -13.21
C ARG A 20 1.83 -17.10 -13.85
N LYS A 21 2.41 -17.95 -12.99
CA LYS A 21 3.23 -19.11 -13.40
C LYS A 21 2.43 -20.42 -13.44
N ASP A 22 1.42 -20.55 -12.59
CA ASP A 22 0.66 -21.79 -12.41
C ASP A 22 -0.65 -21.79 -13.20
N PHE A 23 -0.76 -22.75 -14.11
CA PHE A 23 -1.95 -23.03 -14.88
C PHE A 23 -2.31 -24.51 -14.72
N PRO A 24 -3.48 -24.87 -14.13
CA PRO A 24 -3.89 -26.26 -13.98
C PRO A 24 -3.92 -26.98 -15.34
N GLU A 25 -3.12 -28.02 -15.49
CA GLU A 25 -2.96 -28.73 -16.78
C GLU A 25 -4.29 -29.30 -17.30
N GLU A 26 -5.14 -29.81 -16.41
CA GLU A 26 -6.46 -30.35 -16.79
C GLU A 26 -7.32 -29.30 -17.49
N LYS A 27 -7.39 -28.08 -16.94
CA LYS A 27 -8.14 -26.98 -17.55
C LYS A 27 -7.57 -26.48 -18.87
N ILE A 28 -6.27 -26.70 -19.12
CA ILE A 28 -5.66 -26.39 -20.42
C ILE A 28 -5.99 -27.49 -21.43
N LYS A 29 -6.00 -28.77 -21.02
CA LYS A 29 -6.38 -29.91 -21.86
C LYS A 29 -7.86 -29.82 -22.31
N GLU A 30 -8.77 -29.49 -21.39
CA GLU A 30 -10.18 -29.27 -21.74
C GLU A 30 -10.34 -28.16 -22.78
N LEU A 31 -9.64 -27.04 -22.59
CA LEU A 31 -9.68 -25.93 -23.54
C LEU A 31 -9.04 -26.31 -24.88
N ALA A 32 -7.98 -27.10 -24.87
CA ALA A 32 -7.34 -27.60 -26.11
C ALA A 32 -8.30 -28.50 -26.93
N GLN A 33 -9.05 -29.35 -26.23
CA GLN A 33 -10.07 -30.19 -26.89
C GLN A 33 -11.16 -29.32 -27.54
N SER A 34 -11.67 -28.33 -26.83
CA SER A 34 -12.66 -27.38 -27.37
C SER A 34 -12.13 -26.59 -28.59
N ILE A 35 -10.87 -26.16 -28.52
CA ILE A 35 -10.21 -25.42 -29.61
C ILE A 35 -10.02 -26.34 -30.84
N LYS A 36 -9.73 -27.60 -30.63
CA LYS A 36 -9.58 -28.58 -31.72
C LYS A 36 -10.89 -28.82 -32.44
N GLU A 37 -12.02 -28.80 -31.75
CA GLU A 37 -13.36 -29.03 -32.30
C GLU A 37 -13.97 -27.78 -32.96
N ASN A 38 -13.80 -26.62 -32.31
CA ASN A 38 -14.52 -25.39 -32.70
C ASN A 38 -13.59 -24.25 -33.18
N GLY A 39 -12.29 -24.48 -33.20
CA GLY A 39 -11.32 -23.41 -33.44
C GLY A 39 -11.17 -22.44 -32.26
N LEU A 40 -10.28 -21.48 -32.41
CA LEU A 40 -10.09 -20.41 -31.40
C LEU A 40 -11.08 -19.28 -31.66
N ILE A 41 -12.22 -19.27 -30.95
CA ILE A 41 -13.29 -18.28 -31.11
C ILE A 41 -12.84 -16.88 -30.64
N GLN A 42 -12.18 -16.80 -29.49
CA GLN A 42 -11.68 -15.53 -28.96
C GLN A 42 -10.21 -15.34 -29.35
N PRO A 43 -9.83 -14.28 -30.07
CA PRO A 43 -8.45 -14.06 -30.47
C PRO A 43 -7.53 -13.83 -29.26
N ILE A 44 -6.26 -14.16 -29.43
CA ILE A 44 -5.19 -13.83 -28.47
C ILE A 44 -4.81 -12.37 -28.69
N ILE A 45 -4.62 -11.60 -27.62
CA ILE A 45 -4.16 -10.22 -27.73
C ILE A 45 -2.65 -10.21 -27.66
N VAL A 46 -2.00 -9.64 -28.68
CA VAL A 46 -0.55 -9.56 -28.81
C VAL A 46 -0.11 -8.14 -29.13
N ARG A 47 1.16 -7.86 -28.90
CA ARG A 47 1.85 -6.69 -29.47
C ARG A 47 2.98 -7.13 -30.39
N GLN A 48 3.40 -6.26 -31.27
CA GLN A 48 4.64 -6.47 -32.02
C GLN A 48 5.82 -6.38 -31.06
N SER A 49 6.67 -7.42 -31.02
CA SER A 49 7.87 -7.42 -30.19
C SER A 49 8.90 -6.44 -30.75
N PRO A 50 9.62 -5.68 -29.92
CA PRO A 50 10.71 -4.82 -30.38
C PRO A 50 11.91 -5.62 -30.90
N VAL A 51 11.98 -6.93 -30.64
CA VAL A 51 13.09 -7.80 -31.05
C VAL A 51 12.67 -8.66 -32.23
N ILE A 52 11.77 -9.62 -32.04
CA ILE A 52 11.28 -10.54 -33.09
C ILE A 52 9.87 -11.02 -32.78
N GLY A 53 8.98 -10.99 -33.78
CA GLY A 53 7.64 -11.60 -33.71
C GLY A 53 6.66 -10.83 -32.84
N TYR A 54 5.86 -11.55 -32.08
CA TYR A 54 4.77 -11.00 -31.27
C TYR A 54 4.86 -11.48 -29.83
N GLU A 55 4.46 -10.64 -28.89
CA GLU A 55 4.42 -10.95 -27.45
C GLU A 55 2.97 -10.95 -26.95
N ILE A 56 2.62 -11.95 -26.15
CA ILE A 56 1.26 -12.10 -25.61
C ILE A 56 0.99 -10.99 -24.58
N LEU A 57 -0.08 -10.24 -24.78
CA LEU A 57 -0.61 -9.29 -23.80
C LEU A 57 -1.67 -9.96 -22.93
N ALA A 58 -2.62 -10.68 -23.55
CA ALA A 58 -3.65 -11.44 -22.84
C ALA A 58 -4.02 -12.70 -23.64
N GLY A 59 -4.36 -13.78 -22.91
CA GLY A 59 -4.77 -15.05 -23.53
C GLY A 59 -3.74 -16.16 -23.44
N GLU A 60 -2.80 -16.15 -22.49
CA GLU A 60 -1.79 -17.19 -22.26
C GLU A 60 -2.40 -18.61 -22.22
N ARG A 61 -3.55 -18.81 -21.56
CA ARG A 61 -4.24 -20.11 -21.54
C ARG A 61 -4.67 -20.56 -22.94
N ARG A 62 -5.21 -19.63 -23.73
CA ARG A 62 -5.62 -19.88 -25.11
C ARG A 62 -4.42 -20.23 -25.98
N TYR A 63 -3.31 -19.51 -25.83
CA TYR A 63 -2.07 -19.80 -26.54
C TYR A 63 -1.54 -21.21 -26.21
N ARG A 64 -1.45 -21.58 -24.92
CA ARG A 64 -1.01 -22.92 -24.51
C ARG A 64 -1.95 -24.01 -25.01
N ALA A 65 -3.25 -23.79 -24.91
CA ALA A 65 -4.25 -24.73 -25.40
C ALA A 65 -4.20 -24.87 -26.93
N SER A 66 -3.93 -23.79 -27.69
CA SER A 66 -3.76 -23.83 -29.14
C SER A 66 -2.53 -24.64 -29.56
N ILE A 67 -1.42 -24.55 -28.80
CA ILE A 67 -0.24 -25.40 -29.02
C ILE A 67 -0.62 -26.88 -28.85
N LEU A 68 -1.32 -27.21 -27.75
CA LEU A 68 -1.74 -28.58 -27.45
C LEU A 68 -2.76 -29.11 -28.47
N ALA A 69 -3.61 -28.23 -29.02
CA ALA A 69 -4.56 -28.56 -30.09
C ALA A 69 -3.88 -28.77 -31.45
N GLY A 70 -2.59 -28.42 -31.59
CA GLY A 70 -1.80 -28.60 -32.82
C GLY A 70 -2.08 -27.55 -33.88
N LEU A 71 -2.59 -26.36 -33.53
CA LEU A 71 -2.80 -25.28 -34.48
C LEU A 71 -1.48 -24.71 -35.00
N SER A 72 -1.36 -24.49 -36.31
CA SER A 72 -0.21 -23.81 -36.93
C SER A 72 -0.34 -22.28 -36.85
N GLU A 73 -1.57 -21.78 -36.95
CA GLU A 73 -1.90 -20.36 -36.91
C GLU A 73 -3.05 -20.09 -35.96
N VAL A 74 -3.05 -18.90 -35.34
CA VAL A 74 -4.10 -18.47 -34.42
C VAL A 74 -4.55 -17.05 -34.73
N PRO A 75 -5.85 -16.73 -34.56
CA PRO A 75 -6.33 -15.37 -34.67
C PRO A 75 -5.83 -14.54 -33.50
N VAL A 76 -5.24 -13.38 -33.81
CA VAL A 76 -4.71 -12.44 -32.82
C VAL A 76 -5.21 -11.03 -33.12
N ILE A 77 -5.33 -10.23 -32.05
CA ILE A 77 -5.50 -8.78 -32.14
C ILE A 77 -4.15 -8.14 -31.82
N VAL A 78 -3.58 -7.43 -32.79
CA VAL A 78 -2.31 -6.74 -32.63
C VAL A 78 -2.56 -5.35 -32.04
N LYS A 79 -1.98 -5.07 -30.88
CA LYS A 79 -1.98 -3.75 -30.26
C LYS A 79 -0.59 -3.13 -30.33
N ASN A 80 -0.51 -1.86 -30.70
CA ASN A 80 0.73 -1.10 -30.63
C ASN A 80 0.90 -0.55 -29.21
N LEU A 81 1.70 -1.24 -28.40
CA LEU A 81 1.99 -0.88 -27.02
C LEU A 81 3.49 -0.84 -26.80
N SER A 82 3.95 0.19 -26.10
CA SER A 82 5.33 0.26 -25.61
C SER A 82 5.59 -0.78 -24.50
N ASP A 83 6.86 -1.01 -24.16
CA ASP A 83 7.24 -1.89 -23.05
C ASP A 83 6.64 -1.39 -21.72
N GLN A 84 6.57 -0.07 -21.54
CA GLN A 84 5.95 0.53 -20.36
C GLN A 84 4.44 0.26 -20.30
N ASP A 85 3.75 0.38 -21.44
CA ASP A 85 2.31 0.08 -21.52
C ASP A 85 2.04 -1.40 -21.28
N MET A 86 2.86 -2.29 -21.85
CA MET A 86 2.72 -3.73 -21.65
C MET A 86 2.84 -4.11 -20.19
N MET A 87 3.87 -3.57 -19.52
CA MET A 87 4.08 -3.80 -18.10
C MET A 87 2.93 -3.26 -17.26
N LEU A 88 2.46 -2.05 -17.57
CA LEU A 88 1.31 -1.43 -16.92
C LEU A 88 0.06 -2.31 -17.07
N HIS A 89 -0.23 -2.78 -18.29
CA HIS A 89 -1.36 -3.69 -18.55
C HIS A 89 -1.26 -4.98 -17.74
N SER A 90 -0.08 -5.57 -17.64
CA SER A 90 0.14 -6.80 -16.86
C SER A 90 -0.12 -6.58 -15.36
N ILE A 91 0.31 -5.43 -14.79
CA ILE A 91 0.06 -5.10 -13.39
C ILE A 91 -1.43 -4.83 -13.16
N ILE A 92 -2.10 -4.10 -14.05
CA ILE A 92 -3.53 -3.79 -13.95
C ILE A 92 -4.36 -5.08 -14.06
N GLU A 93 -4.05 -5.98 -15.02
CA GLU A 93 -4.73 -7.27 -15.14
C GLU A 93 -4.63 -8.08 -13.84
N ASN A 94 -3.42 -8.13 -13.27
CA ASN A 94 -3.21 -8.81 -11.99
C ASN A 94 -4.01 -8.17 -10.84
N LEU A 95 -4.08 -6.83 -10.80
CA LEU A 95 -4.86 -6.09 -9.79
C LEU A 95 -6.38 -6.26 -9.92
N GLN A 96 -6.88 -6.68 -11.08
CA GLN A 96 -8.31 -6.97 -11.31
C GLN A 96 -8.74 -8.36 -10.84
N ARG A 97 -7.81 -9.15 -10.28
CA ARG A 97 -8.14 -10.45 -9.69
C ARG A 97 -8.91 -10.25 -8.38
N GLU A 98 -9.94 -11.07 -8.18
CA GLU A 98 -10.79 -11.01 -6.98
C GLU A 98 -10.14 -11.64 -5.73
N ASP A 99 -9.04 -12.36 -5.91
CA ASP A 99 -8.39 -13.19 -4.89
C ASP A 99 -7.09 -12.60 -4.30
N LEU A 100 -6.79 -11.32 -4.58
CA LEU A 100 -5.59 -10.67 -4.07
C LEU A 100 -5.70 -10.37 -2.58
N ASN A 101 -4.66 -10.73 -1.82
CA ASN A 101 -4.56 -10.26 -0.45
C ASN A 101 -4.08 -8.79 -0.39
N PRO A 102 -4.32 -8.06 0.74
CA PRO A 102 -3.98 -6.64 0.84
C PRO A 102 -2.50 -6.32 0.63
N VAL A 103 -1.59 -7.23 0.94
CA VAL A 103 -0.13 -7.03 0.77
C VAL A 103 0.27 -7.20 -0.68
N GLU A 104 -0.30 -8.17 -1.40
CA GLU A 104 -0.08 -8.34 -2.84
C GLU A 104 -0.62 -7.13 -3.63
N GLU A 105 -1.81 -6.65 -3.26
CA GLU A 105 -2.38 -5.45 -3.85
C GLU A 105 -1.49 -4.22 -3.59
N ALA A 106 -0.97 -4.07 -2.37
CA ALA A 106 -0.03 -2.99 -2.01
C ALA A 106 1.28 -3.08 -2.82
N LYS A 107 1.87 -4.27 -2.97
CA LYS A 107 3.09 -4.50 -3.77
C LYS A 107 2.87 -4.14 -5.24
N SER A 108 1.69 -4.45 -5.78
CA SER A 108 1.33 -4.09 -7.15
C SER A 108 1.22 -2.57 -7.33
N TYR A 109 0.59 -1.86 -6.39
CA TYR A 109 0.56 -0.39 -6.43
C TYR A 109 1.94 0.24 -6.25
N GLN A 110 2.77 -0.30 -5.35
CA GLN A 110 4.15 0.17 -5.19
C GLN A 110 4.94 0.02 -6.49
N SER A 111 4.78 -1.10 -7.20
CA SER A 111 5.42 -1.30 -8.50
C SER A 111 5.01 -0.27 -9.55
N LEU A 112 3.75 0.21 -9.53
CA LEU A 112 3.30 1.31 -10.39
C LEU A 112 3.93 2.66 -9.97
N ILE A 113 4.04 2.92 -8.67
CA ILE A 113 4.68 4.13 -8.14
C ILE A 113 6.16 4.18 -8.53
N ASP A 114 6.88 3.07 -8.42
CA ASP A 114 8.28 2.94 -8.81
C ASP A 114 8.50 3.19 -10.31
N LYS A 115 7.45 3.06 -11.12
CA LYS A 115 7.42 3.37 -12.55
C LYS A 115 7.04 4.83 -12.85
N GLY A 116 6.85 5.65 -11.82
CA GLY A 116 6.56 7.08 -11.96
C GLY A 116 5.09 7.45 -11.93
N PHE A 117 4.17 6.50 -11.73
CA PHE A 117 2.75 6.82 -11.56
C PHE A 117 2.48 7.46 -10.20
N THR A 118 1.70 8.50 -10.18
CA THR A 118 1.22 9.11 -8.93
C THR A 118 0.10 8.30 -8.31
N HIS A 119 -0.09 8.41 -7.00
CA HIS A 119 -1.22 7.78 -6.30
C HIS A 119 -2.59 8.22 -6.87
N ALA A 120 -2.68 9.42 -7.44
CA ALA A 120 -3.92 9.93 -8.04
C ALA A 120 -4.22 9.22 -9.36
N GLU A 121 -3.23 9.09 -10.25
CA GLU A 121 -3.38 8.40 -11.53
C GLU A 121 -3.70 6.91 -11.35
N ILE A 122 -3.06 6.26 -10.36
CA ILE A 122 -3.36 4.86 -10.02
C ILE A 122 -4.81 4.75 -9.53
N ALA A 123 -5.24 5.64 -8.63
CA ALA A 123 -6.59 5.65 -8.08
C ALA A 123 -7.64 5.81 -9.17
N GLU A 124 -7.44 6.75 -10.10
CA GLU A 124 -8.32 6.98 -11.24
C GLU A 124 -8.44 5.74 -12.14
N LYS A 125 -7.28 5.14 -12.53
CA LYS A 125 -7.24 3.93 -13.37
C LYS A 125 -7.90 2.72 -12.73
N MET A 126 -7.82 2.59 -11.42
CA MET A 126 -8.35 1.46 -10.65
C MET A 126 -9.77 1.70 -10.11
N GLY A 127 -10.37 2.87 -10.33
CA GLY A 127 -11.68 3.22 -9.77
C GLY A 127 -11.68 3.25 -8.24
N LYS A 128 -10.54 3.56 -7.61
CA LYS A 128 -10.36 3.65 -6.15
C LYS A 128 -10.14 5.09 -5.72
N SER A 129 -10.24 5.37 -4.42
CA SER A 129 -9.87 6.69 -3.91
C SER A 129 -8.34 6.79 -3.72
N ARG A 130 -7.77 7.99 -3.91
CA ARG A 130 -6.35 8.27 -3.61
C ARG A 130 -5.96 7.89 -2.18
N PRO A 131 -6.77 8.19 -1.13
CA PRO A 131 -6.49 7.73 0.23
C PRO A 131 -6.43 6.21 0.36
N TYR A 132 -7.24 5.46 -0.39
CA TYR A 132 -7.20 3.99 -0.40
C TYR A 132 -5.82 3.49 -0.85
N ILE A 133 -5.34 3.95 -2.02
CA ILE A 133 -4.02 3.60 -2.55
C ILE A 133 -2.91 3.96 -1.55
N THR A 134 -2.93 5.20 -1.04
CA THR A 134 -1.93 5.68 -0.08
C THR A 134 -1.89 4.83 1.19
N ASN A 135 -3.04 4.49 1.75
CA ASN A 135 -3.12 3.68 2.97
C ASN A 135 -2.68 2.23 2.75
N LEU A 136 -2.97 1.68 1.57
CA LEU A 136 -2.59 0.32 1.25
C LEU A 136 -1.07 0.20 1.04
N VAL A 137 -0.48 1.08 0.25
CA VAL A 137 0.98 1.14 0.03
C VAL A 137 1.74 1.35 1.34
N ARG A 138 1.20 2.15 2.27
CA ARG A 138 1.81 2.33 3.59
C ARG A 138 1.90 1.06 4.42
N LEU A 139 1.09 0.03 4.15
CA LEU A 139 1.23 -1.26 4.83
C LEU A 139 2.62 -1.86 4.65
N LEU A 140 3.25 -1.65 3.48
CA LEU A 140 4.59 -2.15 3.18
C LEU A 140 5.71 -1.54 4.05
N THR A 141 5.39 -0.53 4.87
CA THR A 141 6.32 0.00 5.88
C THR A 141 6.31 -0.79 7.19
N LEU A 142 5.41 -1.76 7.33
CA LEU A 142 5.36 -2.64 8.50
C LEU A 142 6.44 -3.72 8.40
N PRO A 143 6.95 -4.22 9.54
CA PRO A 143 7.82 -5.38 9.58
C PRO A 143 7.23 -6.63 8.94
N ASP A 144 8.10 -7.50 8.40
CA ASP A 144 7.70 -8.68 7.63
C ASP A 144 6.83 -9.66 8.43
N ASP A 145 7.07 -9.81 9.72
CA ASP A 145 6.26 -10.64 10.62
C ASP A 145 4.79 -10.18 10.66
N ILE A 146 4.56 -8.87 10.68
CA ILE A 146 3.21 -8.30 10.63
C ILE A 146 2.59 -8.45 9.23
N LEU A 147 3.38 -8.24 8.17
CA LEU A 147 2.92 -8.42 6.79
C LEU A 147 2.45 -9.85 6.53
N ILE A 148 3.17 -10.85 7.04
CA ILE A 148 2.80 -12.27 6.96
C ILE A 148 1.44 -12.53 7.63
N GLU A 149 1.16 -11.89 8.77
CA GLU A 149 -0.15 -12.02 9.44
C GLU A 149 -1.29 -11.43 8.60
N VAL A 150 -1.02 -10.33 7.89
CA VAL A 150 -1.99 -9.73 6.95
C VAL A 150 -2.17 -10.61 5.71
N GLU A 151 -1.09 -11.13 5.13
CA GLU A 151 -1.12 -12.04 3.97
C GLU A 151 -1.94 -13.30 4.25
N ASN A 152 -1.79 -13.85 5.45
CA ASN A 152 -2.52 -15.05 5.90
C ASN A 152 -3.96 -14.76 6.39
N GLY A 153 -4.42 -13.50 6.35
CA GLY A 153 -5.75 -13.11 6.81
C GLY A 153 -5.96 -13.14 8.33
N ARG A 154 -4.89 -13.40 9.13
CA ARG A 154 -4.96 -13.40 10.60
C ARG A 154 -4.97 -12.00 11.20
N LEU A 155 -4.52 -11.00 10.44
CA LEU A 155 -4.61 -9.60 10.79
C LEU A 155 -5.32 -8.84 9.67
N SER A 156 -6.41 -8.12 9.97
CA SER A 156 -7.09 -7.34 8.95
C SER A 156 -6.29 -6.11 8.52
N GLN A 157 -6.50 -5.65 7.28
CA GLN A 157 -5.91 -4.40 6.76
C GLN A 157 -6.16 -3.20 7.69
N ALA A 158 -7.34 -3.13 8.31
CA ALA A 158 -7.70 -2.05 9.22
C ALA A 158 -6.86 -2.08 10.51
N HIS A 159 -6.62 -3.27 11.09
CA HIS A 159 -5.71 -3.44 12.22
C HIS A 159 -4.27 -3.05 11.85
N ALA A 160 -3.76 -3.56 10.72
CA ALA A 160 -2.42 -3.25 10.23
C ALA A 160 -2.19 -1.75 10.07
N ARG A 161 -3.17 -1.01 9.55
CA ARG A 161 -3.12 0.45 9.41
C ARG A 161 -2.92 1.17 10.74
N LEU A 162 -3.49 0.67 11.84
CA LEU A 162 -3.31 1.24 13.17
C LEU A 162 -1.90 1.01 13.69
N LEU A 163 -1.28 -0.12 13.34
CA LEU A 163 0.09 -0.46 13.75
C LEU A 163 1.14 0.46 13.10
N ILE A 164 0.92 0.95 11.89
CA ILE A 164 1.89 1.82 11.16
C ILE A 164 2.34 3.04 11.99
N GLN A 165 1.48 3.54 12.88
CA GLN A 165 1.75 4.74 13.67
C GLN A 165 2.61 4.49 14.92
N LEU A 166 2.92 3.24 15.19
CA LEU A 166 3.58 2.79 16.41
C LEU A 166 5.06 2.47 16.16
N SER A 167 5.88 2.50 17.19
CA SER A 167 7.25 1.97 17.14
C SER A 167 7.23 0.44 17.04
N ASN A 168 8.28 -0.17 16.46
CA ASN A 168 8.38 -1.62 16.27
C ASN A 168 8.08 -2.41 17.55
N LYS A 169 8.59 -1.94 18.69
CA LYS A 169 8.36 -2.57 20.00
C LYS A 169 6.88 -2.53 20.45
N GLU A 170 6.16 -1.46 20.09
CA GLU A 170 4.74 -1.31 20.38
C GLU A 170 3.90 -2.11 19.39
N GLN A 171 4.33 -2.20 18.13
CA GLN A 171 3.69 -3.01 17.09
C GLN A 171 3.63 -4.48 17.52
N SER A 172 4.76 -5.07 17.91
CA SER A 172 4.83 -6.48 18.34
C SER A 172 3.96 -6.74 19.58
N LYS A 173 3.97 -5.81 20.58
CA LYS A 173 3.12 -5.94 21.77
C LYS A 173 1.63 -5.88 21.43
N LEU A 174 1.24 -4.95 20.55
CA LEU A 174 -0.16 -4.77 20.19
C LEU A 174 -0.64 -5.90 19.29
N LEU A 175 0.20 -6.40 18.38
CA LEU A 175 -0.10 -7.59 17.57
C LEU A 175 -0.41 -8.79 18.46
N ALA A 176 0.46 -9.08 19.44
CA ALA A 176 0.25 -10.19 20.37
C ALA A 176 -1.08 -10.06 21.14
N ARG A 177 -1.43 -8.83 21.55
CA ARG A 177 -2.72 -8.56 22.22
C ARG A 177 -3.91 -8.73 21.28
N ILE A 178 -3.83 -8.24 20.05
CA ILE A 178 -4.91 -8.42 19.04
C ILE A 178 -5.21 -9.89 18.86
N GLN A 179 -4.17 -10.73 18.74
CA GLN A 179 -4.30 -12.17 18.52
C GLN A 179 -4.78 -12.94 19.76
N SER A 180 -4.29 -12.58 20.96
CA SER A 180 -4.65 -13.30 22.18
C SER A 180 -6.01 -12.91 22.75
N GLU A 181 -6.44 -11.67 22.57
CA GLU A 181 -7.69 -11.11 23.11
C GLU A 181 -8.80 -10.99 22.04
N ASP A 182 -8.52 -11.37 20.78
CA ASP A 182 -9.40 -11.22 19.60
C ASP A 182 -10.01 -9.81 19.48
N LEU A 183 -9.14 -8.80 19.59
CA LEU A 183 -9.57 -7.41 19.64
C LEU A 183 -10.11 -6.94 18.29
N SER A 184 -11.29 -6.34 18.29
CA SER A 184 -11.83 -5.64 17.13
C SER A 184 -11.07 -4.33 16.84
N VAL A 185 -11.13 -3.84 15.59
CA VAL A 185 -10.52 -2.56 15.17
C VAL A 185 -10.91 -1.40 16.09
N ARG A 186 -12.19 -1.32 16.48
CA ARG A 186 -12.71 -0.26 17.38
C ARG A 186 -12.11 -0.34 18.78
N GLN A 187 -11.88 -1.54 19.29
CA GLN A 187 -11.23 -1.72 20.60
C GLN A 187 -9.76 -1.28 20.54
N VAL A 188 -9.05 -1.65 19.48
CA VAL A 188 -7.66 -1.21 19.26
C VAL A 188 -7.57 0.32 19.12
N GLU A 189 -8.47 0.94 18.36
CA GLU A 189 -8.54 2.40 18.25
C GLU A 189 -8.75 3.08 19.62
N ARG A 190 -9.68 2.54 20.45
CA ARG A 190 -9.93 3.04 21.80
C ARG A 190 -8.69 2.94 22.67
N LEU A 191 -8.00 1.80 22.69
CA LEU A 191 -6.76 1.61 23.45
C LEU A 191 -5.68 2.62 23.05
N LEU A 192 -5.52 2.86 21.76
CA LEU A 192 -4.56 3.85 21.27
C LEU A 192 -4.94 5.29 21.65
N GLN A 193 -6.24 5.62 21.63
CA GLN A 193 -6.72 6.94 22.07
C GLN A 193 -6.55 7.15 23.57
N GLU A 194 -6.85 6.15 24.40
CA GLU A 194 -6.67 6.22 25.84
C GLU A 194 -5.20 6.41 26.21
N LYS A 195 -4.30 5.66 25.54
CA LYS A 195 -2.86 5.83 25.70
C LYS A 195 -2.40 7.25 25.35
N LYS A 196 -2.86 7.80 24.21
CA LYS A 196 -2.59 9.19 23.83
C LYS A 196 -3.07 10.18 24.88
N LYS A 197 -4.30 10.03 25.35
CA LYS A 197 -4.87 10.90 26.40
C LYS A 197 -4.08 10.84 27.70
N LYS A 198 -3.60 9.65 28.09
CA LYS A 198 -2.79 9.49 29.30
C LYS A 198 -1.45 10.21 29.18
N ILE A 199 -0.75 10.05 28.05
CA ILE A 199 0.53 10.73 27.78
C ILE A 199 0.36 12.26 27.80
N VAL A 200 -0.72 12.77 27.19
CA VAL A 200 -1.00 14.22 27.21
C VAL A 200 -1.26 14.71 28.63
N LYS A 201 -2.07 14.00 29.42
CA LYS A 201 -2.33 14.38 30.83
C LYS A 201 -1.08 14.37 31.71
N GLU A 202 -0.20 13.38 31.54
CA GLU A 202 1.07 13.31 32.27
C GLU A 202 2.00 14.48 31.91
N LYS A 203 2.06 14.84 30.61
CA LYS A 203 2.81 16.01 30.15
C LYS A 203 2.24 17.33 30.71
N ASP A 204 0.92 17.49 30.68
CA ASP A 204 0.25 18.67 31.23
C ASP A 204 0.45 18.80 32.75
N HIS A 205 0.47 17.69 33.46
CA HIS A 205 0.74 17.68 34.92
C HIS A 205 2.16 18.11 35.20
N PHE A 206 3.15 17.56 34.51
CA PHE A 206 4.55 17.94 34.67
C PHE A 206 4.78 19.42 34.35
N ILE A 207 4.20 19.96 33.31
CA ILE A 207 4.30 21.38 32.95
C ILE A 207 3.71 22.26 34.07
N LYS A 208 2.56 21.88 34.63
CA LYS A 208 1.95 22.63 35.74
C LYS A 208 2.81 22.62 37.00
N GLU A 209 3.44 21.51 37.30
CA GLU A 209 4.39 21.46 38.45
C GLU A 209 5.60 22.39 38.22
N GLU A 210 6.13 22.42 37.00
CA GLU A 210 7.22 23.32 36.60
C GLU A 210 6.78 24.79 36.64
N GLU A 211 5.57 25.11 36.15
CA GLU A 211 4.98 26.46 36.28
C GLU A 211 4.84 26.91 37.72
N GLU A 212 4.31 26.03 38.60
CA GLU A 212 4.17 26.34 40.03
C GLU A 212 5.53 26.51 40.73
N ALA A 213 6.52 25.70 40.37
CA ALA A 213 7.86 25.83 40.92
C ALA A 213 8.50 27.17 40.52
N LEU A 214 8.38 27.54 39.22
CA LEU A 214 8.89 28.83 38.73
C LEU A 214 8.13 30.02 39.35
N LYS A 215 6.80 29.93 39.49
CA LYS A 215 6.01 30.94 40.20
C LYS A 215 6.48 31.17 41.62
N LYS A 216 6.80 30.09 42.37
CA LYS A 216 7.32 30.19 43.75
C LYS A 216 8.68 30.86 43.80
N ILE A 217 9.57 30.56 42.84
CA ILE A 217 10.92 31.10 42.80
C ILE A 217 10.91 32.58 42.38
N LEU A 218 10.16 32.91 41.34
CA LEU A 218 10.17 34.24 40.73
C LEU A 218 9.16 35.20 41.38
N GLY A 219 8.14 34.67 42.04
CA GLY A 219 7.04 35.48 42.59
C GLY A 219 6.18 36.15 41.50
N LEU A 220 6.18 35.61 40.28
CA LEU A 220 5.53 36.11 39.09
C LEU A 220 4.69 35.03 38.43
N ASP A 221 3.71 35.44 37.61
CA ASP A 221 2.95 34.48 36.83
C ASP A 221 3.77 33.96 35.67
N VAL A 222 3.85 32.61 35.58
CA VAL A 222 4.58 31.88 34.53
C VAL A 222 3.63 30.94 33.79
N ASP A 223 3.65 30.98 32.45
CA ASP A 223 2.89 30.11 31.57
C ASP A 223 3.87 29.44 30.61
N ILE A 224 3.86 28.08 30.55
CA ILE A 224 4.76 27.27 29.72
C ILE A 224 3.96 26.57 28.67
N LYS A 225 4.16 26.92 27.38
CA LYS A 225 3.54 26.28 26.23
C LYS A 225 4.54 25.48 25.44
N LEU A 226 4.43 24.16 25.46
CA LEU A 226 5.22 23.29 24.59
C LEU A 226 4.68 23.27 23.17
N GLN A 227 5.59 23.32 22.21
CA GLN A 227 5.34 23.18 20.78
C GLN A 227 5.84 21.83 20.27
N LYS A 228 5.66 21.56 18.97
CA LYS A 228 6.18 20.33 18.35
C LYS A 228 7.72 20.32 18.35
N LYS A 229 8.33 19.13 18.49
CA LYS A 229 9.79 18.90 18.47
C LYS A 229 10.55 19.49 19.68
N ASP A 230 9.97 19.35 20.88
CA ASP A 230 10.57 19.79 22.14
C ASP A 230 10.93 21.29 22.21
N ALA A 231 10.36 22.08 21.29
CA ALA A 231 10.39 23.54 21.38
C ALA A 231 9.25 24.02 22.28
N GLY A 232 9.42 25.19 22.89
CA GLY A 232 8.39 25.76 23.74
C GLY A 232 8.54 27.27 23.87
N LYS A 233 7.56 27.86 24.55
CA LYS A 233 7.57 29.28 24.93
C LYS A 233 7.24 29.37 26.41
N ILE A 234 8.08 30.07 27.15
CA ILE A 234 7.83 30.47 28.51
C ILE A 234 7.42 31.96 28.50
N THR A 235 6.30 32.25 29.08
CA THR A 235 5.80 33.63 29.22
C THR A 235 5.76 33.98 30.68
N ILE A 236 6.48 35.02 31.08
CA ILE A 236 6.49 35.57 32.43
C ILE A 236 5.74 36.90 32.40
N SER A 237 4.71 37.02 33.20
CA SER A 237 3.86 38.22 33.27
C SER A 237 4.16 39.01 34.53
N PHE A 238 4.32 40.33 34.39
CA PHE A 238 4.50 41.25 35.51
C PHE A 238 3.47 42.39 35.40
N GLN A 239 3.02 42.93 36.53
CA GLN A 239 1.96 43.93 36.57
C GLN A 239 2.51 45.36 36.85
N ASN A 240 3.74 45.49 37.35
CA ASN A 240 4.37 46.76 37.68
C ASN A 240 5.89 46.71 37.50
N GLN A 241 6.53 47.89 37.60
CA GLN A 241 7.97 48.05 37.41
C GLN A 241 8.81 47.39 38.50
N GLU A 242 8.30 47.25 39.72
CA GLU A 242 8.99 46.58 40.82
C GLU A 242 9.09 45.07 40.55
N GLU A 243 8.04 44.46 40.07
CA GLU A 243 8.04 43.05 39.66
C GLU A 243 9.00 42.80 38.50
N TYR A 244 9.05 43.70 37.51
CA TYR A 244 10.02 43.63 36.43
C TYR A 244 11.46 43.69 36.94
N GLN A 245 11.79 44.68 37.84
CA GLN A 245 13.13 44.81 38.41
C GLN A 245 13.52 43.59 39.25
N ARG A 246 12.57 43.01 39.98
CA ARG A 246 12.78 41.79 40.77
C ARG A 246 13.15 40.61 39.86
N PHE A 247 12.44 40.47 38.74
CA PHE A 247 12.73 39.44 37.72
C PHE A 247 14.14 39.62 37.14
N ILE A 248 14.48 40.84 36.71
CA ILE A 248 15.81 41.12 36.13
C ILE A 248 16.92 40.84 37.17
N ASN A 249 16.69 41.16 38.45
CA ASN A 249 17.65 40.88 39.49
C ASN A 249 17.78 39.39 39.85
N SER A 250 16.75 38.58 39.62
CA SER A 250 16.80 37.12 39.78
C SER A 250 17.55 36.39 38.66
N LEU A 251 17.81 37.05 37.55
CA LEU A 251 18.58 36.52 36.43
C LEU A 251 20.09 36.87 36.47
N LYS A 252 20.48 37.76 37.37
CA LYS A 252 21.88 38.15 37.59
C LYS A 252 22.51 37.34 38.71
#